data_416795bd45b2c3534d816c31ff1f74ed
#
_entry.id   416795bd45b2c3534d816c31ff1f74ed
#
_cell.length_a   1.000
_cell.length_b   1.000
_cell.length_c   1.000
_cell.angle_alpha   90.00
_cell.angle_beta   90.00
_cell.angle_gamma   90.00
#
_symmetry.space_group_name_H-M   'P 1'
#
loop_
_entity.id
_entity.type
_entity.pdbx_description
1 polymer ?
#
loop_
_entity_poly.entity_id
_entity_poly.type
_entity_poly.pdbx_seq_one_letter_code
_entity_poly.pdbx_strand_id
1 'polypeptide(L)'
;TLPIHAGDSFVGRIQLRREKSEKQAAGAALVIDGLWWERGAKPRNHLDGLTRAIRAHQRLLGLSAGRMPIELAERSDGRALFKRLKRSDLADRRVTEEAALVKEAANEQER
;
A
#
# COMPACT_ATOMS: atom_id res chain seq x y z
N THR A 1 6.28 -15.36 -3.05
CA THR A 1 6.55 -14.37 -4.11
C THR A 1 5.38 -14.29 -5.06
N LEU A 2 4.87 -13.11 -5.31
CA LEU A 2 3.74 -12.88 -6.19
C LEU A 2 4.19 -12.23 -7.49
N PRO A 3 3.66 -12.67 -8.65
CA PRO A 3 3.98 -12.03 -9.92
C PRO A 3 3.30 -10.65 -10.03
N ILE A 4 3.97 -9.72 -10.69
CA ILE A 4 3.42 -8.41 -11.03
C ILE A 4 3.07 -8.44 -12.52
N HIS A 5 1.79 -8.21 -12.82
CA HIS A 5 1.29 -8.14 -14.19
C HIS A 5 0.87 -6.72 -14.53
N ALA A 6 1.17 -6.30 -15.75
CA ALA A 6 0.65 -5.08 -16.34
C ALA A 6 -0.17 -5.51 -17.58
N GLY A 7 -1.49 -5.57 -17.44
CA GLY A 7 -2.33 -6.23 -18.42
C GLY A 7 -1.98 -7.71 -18.50
N ASP A 8 -1.70 -8.21 -19.70
CA ASP A 8 -1.31 -9.60 -19.92
C ASP A 8 0.19 -9.85 -19.79
N SER A 9 0.99 -8.78 -19.55
CA SER A 9 2.43 -8.89 -19.51
C SER A 9 2.95 -9.07 -18.09
N PHE A 10 3.86 -10.02 -17.90
CA PHE A 10 4.60 -10.21 -16.65
C PHE A 10 5.75 -9.23 -16.60
N VAL A 11 5.75 -8.35 -15.59
CA VAL A 11 6.75 -7.27 -15.51
C VAL A 11 7.66 -7.36 -14.28
N GLY A 12 7.36 -8.23 -13.34
CA GLY A 12 8.21 -8.37 -12.16
C GLY A 12 7.62 -9.28 -11.10
N ARG A 13 8.24 -9.28 -9.94
CA ARG A 13 7.83 -10.06 -8.77
C ARG A 13 7.95 -9.22 -7.52
N ILE A 14 7.05 -9.47 -6.57
CA ILE A 14 7.06 -8.82 -5.27
C ILE A 14 6.92 -9.90 -4.19
N GLN A 15 7.67 -9.75 -3.11
CA GLN A 15 7.56 -10.61 -1.94
C GLN A 15 6.92 -9.83 -0.81
N LEU A 16 5.76 -10.32 -0.36
CA LEU A 16 5.00 -9.71 0.72
C LEU A 16 4.99 -10.65 1.93
N ARG A 17 5.04 -10.07 3.12
CA ARG A 17 5.00 -10.79 4.37
C ARG A 17 4.07 -10.09 5.34
N ARG A 18 3.32 -10.86 6.07
CA ARG A 18 2.47 -10.37 7.16
C ARG A 18 3.26 -10.39 8.45
N GLU A 19 3.35 -9.25 9.13
CA GLU A 19 4.04 -9.15 10.42
C GLU A 19 3.07 -8.74 11.51
N LYS A 20 2.96 -9.58 12.53
CA LYS A 20 2.22 -9.25 13.74
C LYS A 20 3.11 -8.43 14.67
N SER A 21 2.64 -7.26 15.08
CA SER A 21 3.29 -6.47 16.11
C SER A 21 2.44 -6.49 17.37
N GLU A 22 2.99 -7.00 18.47
CA GLU A 22 2.32 -7.02 19.78
C GLU A 22 2.05 -5.60 20.30
N LYS A 23 2.78 -4.60 19.80
CA LYS A 23 2.66 -3.21 20.22
C LYS A 23 1.61 -2.43 19.45
N GLN A 24 1.03 -3.00 18.39
CA GLN A 24 0.00 -2.31 17.62
C GLN A 24 -1.37 -2.90 17.92
N ALA A 25 -2.23 -2.09 18.52
CA ALA A 25 -3.62 -2.44 18.76
C ALA A 25 -4.41 -2.67 17.45
N ALA A 26 -3.86 -2.29 16.31
CA ALA A 26 -4.51 -2.33 15.01
C ALA A 26 -4.20 -3.60 14.19
N GLY A 27 -3.53 -4.60 14.73
CA GLY A 27 -3.28 -5.87 14.06
C GLY A 27 -1.97 -5.93 13.28
N ALA A 28 -1.93 -6.77 12.24
CA ALA A 28 -0.72 -7.06 11.48
C ALA A 28 -0.41 -5.98 10.44
N ALA A 29 0.87 -5.79 10.16
CA ALA A 29 1.34 -4.92 9.09
C ALA A 29 1.76 -5.73 7.87
N LEU A 30 1.65 -5.16 6.69
CA LEU A 30 2.18 -5.74 5.47
C LEU A 30 3.62 -5.29 5.29
N VAL A 31 4.52 -6.26 5.06
CA VAL A 31 5.94 -5.98 4.80
C VAL A 31 6.27 -6.37 3.37
N ILE A 32 6.91 -5.45 2.65
CA ILE A 32 7.40 -5.69 1.30
C ILE A 32 8.87 -6.09 1.43
N ASP A 33 9.15 -7.39 1.42
CA ASP A 33 10.49 -7.93 1.63
C ASP A 33 11.37 -7.88 0.39
N GLY A 34 10.78 -7.87 -0.79
CA GLY A 34 11.54 -7.85 -2.02
C GLY A 34 10.73 -7.34 -3.20
N LEU A 35 11.43 -6.79 -4.16
CA LEU A 35 10.85 -6.25 -5.39
C LEU A 35 11.84 -6.48 -6.53
N TRP A 36 11.42 -7.20 -7.56
CA TRP A 36 12.24 -7.54 -8.71
C TRP A 36 11.49 -7.22 -9.99
N TRP A 37 12.20 -6.67 -10.97
CA TRP A 37 11.63 -6.31 -12.26
C TRP A 37 12.19 -7.20 -13.36
N GLU A 38 11.36 -7.54 -14.32
CA GLU A 38 11.81 -8.25 -15.51
C GLU A 38 12.71 -7.37 -16.35
N ARG A 39 13.60 -7.98 -17.10
CA ARG A 39 14.53 -7.27 -17.99
C ARG A 39 13.73 -6.43 -18.99
N GLY A 40 14.06 -5.15 -19.07
CA GLY A 40 13.36 -4.21 -19.96
C GLY A 40 12.14 -3.54 -19.35
N ALA A 41 11.64 -4.01 -18.20
CA ALA A 41 10.54 -3.34 -17.51
C ALA A 41 11.05 -2.03 -16.88
N LYS A 42 10.24 -0.98 -17.00
CA LYS A 42 10.55 0.33 -16.39
C LYS A 42 9.71 0.48 -15.12
N PRO A 43 10.32 0.44 -13.92
CA PRO A 43 9.56 0.52 -12.66
C PRO A 43 8.61 1.70 -12.59
N ARG A 44 9.04 2.88 -13.04
CA ARG A 44 8.22 4.11 -13.01
C ARG A 44 6.87 3.98 -13.72
N ASN A 45 6.76 3.08 -14.70
CA ASN A 45 5.53 2.87 -15.45
C ASN A 45 4.53 1.99 -14.70
N HIS A 46 4.97 1.30 -13.64
CA HIS A 46 4.17 0.30 -12.95
C HIS A 46 3.94 0.62 -11.48
N LEU A 47 4.58 1.65 -10.94
CA LEU A 47 4.50 1.98 -9.51
C LEU A 47 3.10 2.38 -9.06
N ASP A 48 2.36 3.12 -9.87
CA ASP A 48 1.01 3.54 -9.50
C ASP A 48 0.05 2.34 -9.47
N GLY A 49 0.13 1.47 -10.47
CA GLY A 49 -0.66 0.24 -10.50
C GLY A 49 -0.31 -0.71 -9.36
N LEU A 50 0.98 -0.86 -9.07
CA LEU A 50 1.46 -1.68 -7.96
C LEU A 50 0.98 -1.11 -6.62
N THR A 51 1.02 0.20 -6.44
CA THR A 51 0.52 0.86 -5.23
C THR A 51 -0.96 0.54 -5.02
N ARG A 52 -1.79 0.64 -6.06
CA ARG A 52 -3.21 0.30 -5.97
C ARG A 52 -3.43 -1.16 -5.61
N ALA A 53 -2.64 -2.07 -6.19
CA ALA A 53 -2.73 -3.50 -5.90
C ALA A 53 -2.36 -3.81 -4.44
N ILE A 54 -1.28 -3.21 -3.94
CA ILE A 54 -0.87 -3.37 -2.54
C ILE A 54 -1.94 -2.83 -1.59
N ARG A 55 -2.51 -1.67 -1.88
CA ARG A 55 -3.58 -1.07 -1.06
C ARG A 55 -4.83 -1.95 -1.03
N ALA A 56 -5.21 -2.50 -2.18
CA ALA A 56 -6.34 -3.43 -2.26
C ALA A 56 -6.07 -4.68 -1.41
N HIS A 57 -4.85 -5.21 -1.45
CA HIS A 57 -4.45 -6.36 -0.67
C HIS A 57 -4.48 -6.06 0.84
N GLN A 58 -3.98 -4.89 1.25
CA GLN A 58 -4.05 -4.44 2.63
C GLN A 58 -5.49 -4.36 3.13
N ARG A 59 -6.38 -3.77 2.35
CA ARG A 59 -7.80 -3.65 2.72
C ARG A 59 -8.47 -5.01 2.83
N LEU A 60 -8.20 -5.91 1.89
CA LEU A 60 -8.78 -7.25 1.89
C LEU A 60 -8.39 -8.05 3.12
N LEU A 61 -7.14 -7.92 3.56
CA LEU A 61 -6.60 -8.67 4.70
C LEU A 61 -6.67 -7.90 6.03
N GLY A 62 -7.17 -6.66 6.02
CA GLY A 62 -7.22 -5.83 7.23
C GLY A 62 -5.85 -5.46 7.78
N LEU A 63 -4.87 -5.30 6.90
CA LEU A 63 -3.49 -4.98 7.30
C LEU A 63 -3.26 -3.47 7.36
N SER A 64 -2.39 -3.05 8.28
CA SER A 64 -1.97 -1.66 8.40
C SER A 64 -0.94 -1.29 7.31
N ALA A 65 -0.41 -0.07 7.39
CA ALA A 65 0.53 0.49 6.40
C ALA A 65 1.68 -0.45 6.05
N GLY A 66 2.12 -0.38 4.81
CA GLY A 66 3.25 -1.18 4.33
C GLY A 66 4.57 -0.75 4.93
N ARG A 67 5.43 -1.72 5.19
CA ARG A 67 6.81 -1.52 5.63
C ARG A 67 7.74 -2.19 4.64
N MET A 68 9.00 -1.75 4.59
CA MET A 68 10.02 -2.40 3.77
C MET A 68 11.39 -2.30 4.43
N PRO A 69 12.30 -3.26 4.16
CA PRO A 69 13.68 -3.18 4.64
C PRO A 69 14.39 -1.93 4.12
N ILE A 70 15.36 -1.46 4.89
CA ILE A 70 16.15 -0.26 4.55
C ILE A 70 16.80 -0.39 3.18
N GLU A 71 17.35 -1.57 2.86
CA GLU A 71 18.02 -1.82 1.58
C GLU A 71 17.07 -1.57 0.40
N LEU A 72 15.81 -1.99 0.52
CA LEU A 72 14.81 -1.75 -0.50
C LEU A 72 14.36 -0.29 -0.52
N ALA A 73 14.19 0.32 0.65
CA ALA A 73 13.77 1.72 0.78
C ALA A 73 14.81 2.71 0.24
N GLU A 74 16.09 2.32 0.20
CA GLU A 74 17.17 3.13 -0.36
C GLU A 74 17.25 3.03 -1.89
N ARG A 75 16.71 1.98 -2.48
CA ARG A 75 16.64 1.85 -3.94
C ARG A 75 15.65 2.87 -4.49
N SER A 76 15.90 3.37 -5.70
CA SER A 76 15.04 4.38 -6.31
C SER A 76 13.60 3.90 -6.50
N ASP A 77 13.42 2.65 -6.92
CA ASP A 77 12.09 2.03 -7.08
C ASP A 77 11.37 1.82 -5.74
N GLY A 78 12.07 1.28 -4.75
CA GLY A 78 11.52 1.07 -3.40
C GLY A 78 11.14 2.38 -2.73
N ARG A 79 11.98 3.41 -2.85
CA ARG A 79 11.72 4.74 -2.32
C ARG A 79 10.47 5.37 -2.95
N ALA A 80 10.37 5.28 -4.27
CA ALA A 80 9.23 5.83 -4.99
C ALA A 80 7.92 5.11 -4.64
N LEU A 81 7.97 3.78 -4.50
CA LEU A 81 6.82 2.98 -4.07
C LEU A 81 6.40 3.36 -2.64
N PHE A 82 7.35 3.48 -1.73
CA PHE A 82 7.09 3.85 -0.34
C PHE A 82 6.43 5.22 -0.21
N LYS A 83 6.89 6.20 -0.98
CA LYS A 83 6.27 7.53 -1.04
C LYS A 83 4.83 7.47 -1.51
N ARG A 84 4.54 6.66 -2.52
CA ARG A 84 3.18 6.50 -3.03
C ARG A 84 2.26 5.83 -2.02
N LEU A 85 2.74 4.83 -1.31
CA LEU A 85 1.98 4.16 -0.25
C LEU A 85 1.65 5.12 0.89
N LYS A 86 2.59 5.97 1.30
CA LYS A 86 2.34 6.98 2.33
C LYS A 86 1.31 8.03 1.90
N ARG A 87 1.38 8.50 0.65
CA ARG A 87 0.41 9.46 0.10
C ARG A 87 -0.99 8.86 0.04
N SER A 88 -1.08 7.62 -0.37
CA SER A 88 -2.34 6.90 -0.43
C SER A 88 -2.97 6.78 0.96
N ASP A 89 -2.17 6.46 1.99
CA ASP A 89 -2.63 6.41 3.37
C ASP A 89 -3.19 7.74 3.85
N LEU A 90 -2.50 8.84 3.57
CA LEU A 90 -2.95 10.18 3.94
C LEU A 90 -4.24 10.56 3.23
N ALA A 91 -4.36 10.25 1.94
CA ALA A 91 -5.57 10.51 1.16
C ALA A 91 -6.75 9.70 1.70
N ASP A 92 -6.56 8.43 1.99
CA ASP A 92 -7.59 7.56 2.55
C ASP A 92 -8.05 8.05 3.94
N ARG A 93 -7.13 8.50 4.77
CA ARG A 93 -7.44 9.09 6.08
C ARG A 93 -8.29 10.34 5.94
N ARG A 94 -7.94 11.24 5.03
CA ARG A 94 -8.71 12.47 4.78
C ARG A 94 -10.12 12.17 4.32
N VAL A 95 -10.30 11.24 3.39
CA VAL A 95 -11.60 10.83 2.90
C VAL A 95 -12.43 10.23 4.04
N THR A 96 -11.84 9.41 4.89
CA THR A 96 -12.51 8.80 6.04
C THR A 96 -12.93 9.85 7.06
N GLU A 97 -12.04 10.81 7.37
CA GLU A 97 -12.32 11.89 8.31
C GLU A 97 -13.43 12.80 7.79
N GLU A 98 -13.43 13.16 6.52
CA GLU A 98 -14.48 13.96 5.88
C GLU A 98 -15.81 13.22 5.91
N ALA A 99 -15.84 11.94 5.60
CA ALA A 99 -17.03 11.11 5.66
C ALA A 99 -17.59 11.03 7.09
N ALA A 100 -16.72 10.89 8.09
CA ALA A 100 -17.13 10.87 9.50
C ALA A 100 -17.71 12.22 9.93
N LEU A 101 -17.12 13.34 9.52
CA LEU A 101 -17.61 14.69 9.81
C LEU A 101 -18.98 14.94 9.18
N VAL A 102 -19.17 14.53 7.93
CA VAL A 102 -20.46 14.66 7.24
C VAL A 102 -21.54 13.82 7.94
N LYS A 103 -21.19 12.63 8.39
CA LYS A 103 -22.11 11.74 9.10
C LYS A 103 -22.53 12.31 10.46
N GLU A 104 -21.59 12.89 11.21
CA GLU A 104 -21.88 13.57 12.47
C GLU A 104 -22.79 14.78 12.29
N ALA A 105 -22.53 15.61 11.27
CA ALA A 105 -23.36 16.76 10.95
C ALA A 105 -24.78 16.34 10.57
N ALA A 106 -24.95 15.26 9.79
CA ALA A 106 -26.25 14.72 9.45
C ALA A 106 -27.00 14.21 10.69
N ASN A 107 -26.33 13.55 11.61
CA ASN A 107 -26.92 13.06 12.87
C ASN A 107 -27.36 14.20 13.78
N GLU A 108 -26.60 15.29 13.83
CA GLU A 108 -26.97 16.48 14.61
C GLU A 108 -28.22 17.17 14.06
N GLN A 109 -28.42 17.18 12.76
CA GLN A 109 -29.60 17.77 12.12
C GLN A 109 -30.86 16.94 12.32
N GLU A 110 -30.76 15.66 12.58
CA GLU A 110 -31.90 14.78 12.85
C GLU A 110 -32.41 14.85 14.29
N ARG A 111 -31.69 15.49 15.16
CA ARG A 111 -32.07 15.72 16.56
C ARG A 111 -32.78 17.06 16.70
#